data_50645c36043797b183bd0a70c4cba942
#
_entry.id   50645c36043797b183bd0a70c4cba942
#
_cell.length_a   1.000
_cell.length_b   1.000
_cell.length_c   1.000
_cell.angle_alpha   90.00
_cell.angle_beta   90.00
_cell.angle_gamma   90.00
#
_symmetry.space_group_name_H-M   'P 1'
#
loop_
_entity.id
_entity.type
_entity.pdbx_description
1 polymer ?
#
loop_
_entity_poly.entity_id
_entity_poly.type
_entity_poly.pdbx_seq_one_letter_code
_entity_poly.pdbx_strand_id
1 'polypeptide(L)'
;MQIFVIIWFVLFFWIIAKNIGQFIENENSPVLTVPATIVDMRRKTHHHHSNGHHHHTHSYHITFEKEDGERLELKVKRYEYNELSIGDRGVLTHQGTRYKGFER
;
A
#
# COMPACT_ATOMS: atom_id res chain seq x y z
N MET A 1 -2.43 -6.29 -39.31
CA MET A 1 -2.36 -7.20 -38.17
C MET A 1 -1.04 -7.12 -37.37
N GLN A 2 0.10 -7.05 -38.02
CA GLN A 2 1.40 -6.97 -37.35
C GLN A 2 1.55 -5.71 -36.45
N ILE A 3 0.96 -4.59 -36.85
CA ILE A 3 1.02 -3.33 -36.10
C ILE A 3 0.30 -3.47 -34.75
N PHE A 4 -0.85 -4.13 -34.72
CA PHE A 4 -1.59 -4.34 -33.48
C PHE A 4 -0.85 -5.23 -32.49
N VAL A 5 -0.15 -6.25 -32.97
CA VAL A 5 0.66 -7.14 -32.14
C VAL A 5 1.83 -6.37 -31.51
N ILE A 6 2.50 -5.52 -32.30
CA ILE A 6 3.61 -4.71 -31.82
C ILE A 6 3.15 -3.72 -30.76
N ILE A 7 2.02 -3.03 -30.98
CA ILE A 7 1.45 -2.09 -30.02
C ILE A 7 1.07 -2.81 -28.73
N TRP A 8 0.49 -4.00 -28.84
CA TRP A 8 0.10 -4.82 -27.70
C TRP A 8 1.33 -5.21 -26.86
N PHE A 9 2.41 -5.66 -27.50
CA PHE A 9 3.66 -6.00 -26.81
C PHE A 9 4.29 -4.79 -26.15
N VAL A 10 4.30 -3.65 -26.79
CA VAL A 10 4.87 -2.41 -26.23
C VAL A 10 4.11 -2.00 -24.98
N LEU A 11 2.78 -2.03 -25.02
CA LEU A 11 1.95 -1.72 -23.85
C LEU A 11 2.15 -2.74 -22.73
N PHE A 12 2.24 -4.01 -23.07
CA PHE A 12 2.46 -5.10 -22.11
C PHE A 12 3.81 -4.94 -21.39
N PHE A 13 4.89 -4.73 -22.13
CA PHE A 13 6.21 -4.51 -21.56
C PHE A 13 6.28 -3.22 -20.73
N TRP A 14 5.58 -2.20 -21.16
CA TRP A 14 5.55 -0.93 -20.43
C TRP A 14 4.87 -1.10 -19.06
N ILE A 15 3.75 -1.81 -19.01
CA ILE A 15 3.05 -2.12 -17.76
C ILE A 15 3.92 -2.94 -16.83
N ILE A 16 4.60 -3.98 -17.35
CA ILE A 16 5.50 -4.82 -16.57
C ILE A 16 6.68 -4.00 -16.03
N ALA A 17 7.31 -3.19 -16.85
CA ALA A 17 8.43 -2.36 -16.45
C ALA A 17 8.02 -1.38 -15.34
N LYS A 18 6.84 -0.81 -15.43
CA LYS A 18 6.29 0.07 -14.40
C LYS A 18 6.07 -0.65 -13.07
N ASN A 19 5.56 -1.89 -13.11
CA ASN A 19 5.34 -2.70 -11.92
C ASN A 19 6.66 -3.15 -11.27
N ILE A 20 7.65 -3.53 -12.07
CA ILE A 20 8.98 -3.91 -11.59
C ILE A 20 9.68 -2.70 -10.96
N GLY A 21 9.53 -1.52 -11.55
CA GLY A 21 10.07 -0.28 -11.01
C GLY A 21 9.55 0.00 -9.59
N GLN A 22 8.28 -0.21 -9.33
CA GLN A 22 7.71 -0.07 -7.98
C GLN A 22 8.30 -1.07 -6.99
N PHE A 23 8.54 -2.30 -7.41
CA PHE A 23 9.10 -3.34 -6.55
C PHE A 23 10.53 -3.00 -6.12
N ILE A 24 11.36 -2.53 -7.04
CA ILE A 24 12.73 -2.12 -6.76
C ILE A 24 12.76 -0.86 -5.89
N GLU A 25 11.87 0.08 -6.12
CA GLU A 25 11.78 1.33 -5.36
C GLU A 25 11.45 1.12 -3.88
N ASN A 26 10.77 0.02 -3.52
CA ASN A 26 10.42 -0.25 -2.12
C ASN A 26 11.64 -0.37 -1.19
N GLU A 27 12.78 -0.80 -1.69
CA GLU A 27 13.99 -0.95 -0.88
C GLU A 27 14.82 0.32 -0.79
N ASN A 28 14.82 1.14 -1.86
CA ASN A 28 15.63 2.33 -1.97
C ASN A 28 14.82 3.61 -2.18
N SER A 29 13.52 3.57 -1.90
CA SER A 29 12.65 4.72 -2.11
C SER A 29 12.95 5.86 -1.16
N PRO A 30 12.93 7.12 -1.63
CA PRO A 30 12.96 8.25 -0.70
C PRO A 30 11.65 8.32 0.09
N VAL A 31 11.71 8.97 1.24
CA VAL A 31 10.50 9.27 2.02
C VAL A 31 9.70 10.31 1.25
N LEU A 32 8.45 9.99 0.95
CA LEU A 32 7.55 10.86 0.20
C LEU A 32 6.40 11.33 1.09
N THR A 33 6.01 12.58 0.91
CA THR A 33 4.87 13.19 1.60
C THR A 33 3.85 13.60 0.55
N VAL A 34 2.67 12.96 0.60
CA VAL A 34 1.64 13.15 -0.42
C VAL A 34 0.27 13.34 0.22
N PRO A 35 -0.61 14.20 -0.36
CA PRO A 35 -2.00 14.25 0.09
C PRO A 35 -2.71 12.94 -0.22
N ALA A 36 -3.47 12.43 0.74
CA ALA A 36 -4.20 11.18 0.59
C ALA A 36 -5.47 11.16 1.41
N THR A 37 -6.39 10.28 1.02
CA THR A 37 -7.65 10.04 1.73
C THR A 37 -7.74 8.57 2.11
N ILE A 38 -8.18 8.28 3.32
CA ILE A 38 -8.37 6.90 3.77
C ILE A 38 -9.68 6.39 3.16
N VAL A 39 -9.58 5.33 2.34
CA VAL A 39 -10.73 4.75 1.63
C VAL A 39 -11.11 3.37 2.15
N ASP A 40 -10.21 2.67 2.84
CA ASP A 40 -10.47 1.37 3.43
C ASP A 40 -9.56 1.12 4.62
N MET A 41 -10.03 0.32 5.58
CA MET A 41 -9.28 -0.08 6.75
C MET A 41 -9.56 -1.55 7.02
N ARG A 42 -8.50 -2.35 7.16
CA ARG A 42 -8.63 -3.80 7.37
C ARG A 42 -7.79 -4.26 8.54
N ARG A 43 -8.38 -5.16 9.33
CA ARG A 43 -7.67 -5.88 10.38
C ARG A 43 -7.59 -7.35 9.97
N LYS A 44 -6.37 -7.87 9.88
CA LYS A 44 -6.14 -9.27 9.57
C LYS A 44 -5.69 -10.00 10.83
N THR A 45 -6.30 -11.14 11.11
CA THR A 45 -5.95 -11.99 12.25
C THR A 45 -5.22 -13.22 11.73
N HIS A 46 -4.04 -13.47 12.29
CA HIS A 46 -3.24 -14.64 11.97
C HIS A 46 -3.29 -15.62 13.13
N HIS A 47 -3.68 -16.88 12.85
CA HIS A 47 -3.70 -17.95 13.83
C HIS A 47 -2.48 -18.84 13.62
N HIS A 48 -1.65 -18.94 14.65
CA HIS A 48 -0.52 -19.85 14.66
C HIS A 48 -0.73 -20.92 15.74
N HIS A 49 -0.75 -22.19 15.34
CA HIS A 49 -0.77 -23.31 16.25
C HIS A 49 0.67 -23.84 16.37
N SER A 50 1.26 -23.74 17.56
CA SER A 50 2.59 -24.27 17.82
C SER A 50 2.60 -24.85 19.22
N ASN A 51 2.84 -26.15 19.34
CA ASN A 51 3.02 -26.88 20.62
C ASN A 51 1.93 -26.60 21.67
N GLY A 52 0.66 -26.53 21.25
CA GLY A 52 -0.46 -26.30 22.15
C GLY A 52 -0.63 -24.87 22.62
N HIS A 53 0.20 -23.94 22.17
CA HIS A 53 0.04 -22.52 22.45
C HIS A 53 -0.68 -21.84 21.29
N HIS A 54 -1.75 -21.12 21.62
CA HIS A 54 -2.49 -20.35 20.65
C HIS A 54 -1.97 -18.90 20.65
N HIS A 55 -1.27 -18.52 19.60
CA HIS A 55 -0.84 -17.14 19.40
C HIS A 55 -1.72 -16.47 18.37
N HIS A 56 -2.37 -15.38 18.76
CA HIS A 56 -3.17 -14.56 17.86
C HIS A 56 -2.36 -13.31 17.54
N THR A 57 -1.95 -13.17 16.27
CA THR A 57 -1.28 -11.97 15.79
C THR A 57 -2.23 -11.19 14.91
N HIS A 58 -2.36 -9.88 15.18
CA HIS A 58 -3.20 -8.99 14.39
C HIS A 58 -2.36 -8.05 13.56
N SER A 59 -2.71 -7.93 12.28
CA SER A 59 -2.12 -6.95 11.38
C SER A 59 -3.16 -5.91 11.02
N TYR A 60 -2.78 -4.65 11.01
CA TYR A 60 -3.66 -3.53 10.69
C TYR A 60 -3.19 -2.89 9.39
N HIS A 61 -4.10 -2.76 8.44
CA HIS A 61 -3.82 -2.24 7.11
C HIS A 61 -4.79 -1.11 6.77
N ILE A 62 -4.26 -0.02 6.24
CA ILE A 62 -5.06 1.11 5.80
C ILE A 62 -4.77 1.36 4.32
N THR A 63 -5.82 1.52 3.52
CA THR A 63 -5.72 1.87 2.11
C THR A 63 -5.90 3.37 1.95
N PHE A 64 -4.88 4.01 1.41
CA PHE A 64 -4.86 5.44 1.11
C PHE A 64 -5.05 5.64 -0.40
N GLU A 65 -5.92 6.57 -0.77
CA GLU A 65 -6.08 6.99 -2.16
C GLU A 65 -5.42 8.34 -2.35
N LYS A 66 -4.46 8.39 -3.26
CA LYS A 66 -3.77 9.62 -3.63
C LYS A 66 -4.64 10.48 -4.55
N GLU A 67 -4.26 11.74 -4.75
CA GLU A 67 -5.00 12.66 -5.61
C GLU A 67 -5.12 12.21 -7.06
N ASP A 68 -4.15 11.43 -7.55
CA ASP A 68 -4.16 10.85 -8.89
C ASP A 68 -5.07 9.62 -9.03
N GLY A 69 -5.73 9.21 -7.95
CA GLY A 69 -6.58 8.03 -7.91
C GLY A 69 -5.85 6.73 -7.58
N GLU A 70 -4.54 6.76 -7.43
CA GLU A 70 -3.76 5.59 -7.07
C GLU A 70 -4.00 5.21 -5.61
N ARG A 71 -4.25 3.93 -5.36
CA ARG A 71 -4.48 3.40 -4.01
C ARG A 71 -3.24 2.67 -3.50
N LEU A 72 -2.93 2.88 -2.23
CA LEU A 72 -1.77 2.31 -1.57
C LEU A 72 -2.20 1.72 -0.23
N GLU A 73 -2.06 0.40 -0.07
CA GLU A 73 -2.33 -0.29 1.19
C GLU A 73 -1.05 -0.34 2.02
N LEU A 74 -1.10 0.20 3.23
CA LEU A 74 0.04 0.26 4.14
C LEU A 74 -0.28 -0.42 5.46
N LYS A 75 0.70 -1.15 6.00
CA LYS A 75 0.60 -1.75 7.32
C LYS A 75 0.91 -0.69 8.37
N VAL A 76 0.02 -0.55 9.36
CA VAL A 76 0.14 0.43 10.43
C VAL A 76 0.11 -0.27 11.78
N LYS A 77 0.47 0.46 12.84
CA LYS A 77 0.40 -0.04 14.21
C LYS A 77 -1.04 0.08 14.73
N ARG A 78 -1.34 -0.70 15.77
CA ARG A 78 -2.67 -0.73 16.37
C ARG A 78 -3.16 0.66 16.79
N TYR A 79 -2.32 1.45 17.47
CA TYR A 79 -2.72 2.77 17.93
C TYR A 79 -2.98 3.73 16.77
N GLU A 80 -2.22 3.61 15.69
CA GLU A 80 -2.43 4.42 14.48
C GLU A 80 -3.74 4.06 13.79
N TYR A 81 -4.05 2.77 13.70
CA TYR A 81 -5.31 2.29 13.15
C TYR A 81 -6.52 2.82 13.93
N ASN A 82 -6.42 2.85 15.27
CA ASN A 82 -7.51 3.31 16.13
C ASN A 82 -7.73 4.82 16.08
N GLU A 83 -6.69 5.59 15.74
CA GLU A 83 -6.79 7.06 15.63
C GLU A 83 -7.36 7.53 14.30
N LEU A 84 -7.35 6.68 13.28
CA LEU A 84 -7.73 7.03 11.92
C LEU A 84 -9.07 6.42 11.57
N SER A 85 -9.78 7.05 10.62
CA SER A 85 -11.11 6.60 10.17
C SER A 85 -11.23 6.72 8.65
N ILE A 86 -12.09 5.89 8.07
CA ILE A 86 -12.40 5.97 6.64
C ILE A 86 -12.98 7.35 6.34
N GLY A 87 -12.48 7.99 5.29
CA GLY A 87 -12.87 9.34 4.90
C GLY A 87 -11.96 10.44 5.40
N ASP A 88 -11.02 10.12 6.29
CA ASP A 88 -10.04 11.10 6.77
C ASP A 88 -9.13 11.54 5.63
N ARG A 89 -8.96 12.84 5.51
CA ARG A 89 -8.06 13.47 4.54
C ARG A 89 -6.89 14.10 5.25
N GLY A 90 -5.71 13.96 4.67
CA GLY A 90 -4.52 14.56 5.25
C GLY A 90 -3.30 14.30 4.40
N VAL A 91 -2.14 14.45 5.01
CA VAL A 91 -0.85 14.27 4.35
C VAL A 91 -0.24 12.98 4.83
N LEU A 92 -0.04 12.05 3.88
CA LEU A 92 0.57 10.74 4.14
C LEU A 92 2.07 10.82 3.90
N THR A 93 2.84 10.38 4.87
CA THR A 93 4.28 10.18 4.72
C THR A 93 4.57 8.69 4.65
N HIS A 94 5.21 8.27 3.58
CA HIS A 94 5.54 6.87 3.36
C HIS A 94 6.88 6.72 2.61
N GLN A 95 7.48 5.56 2.77
CA GLN A 95 8.68 5.19 2.04
C GLN A 95 8.40 3.88 1.29
N GLY A 96 8.13 3.97 -0.03
CA GLY A 96 7.64 2.83 -0.79
C GLY A 96 6.31 2.35 -0.21
N THR A 97 6.24 1.13 0.31
CA THR A 97 5.06 0.58 0.97
C THR A 97 5.13 0.66 2.50
N ARG A 98 6.13 1.33 3.05
CA ARG A 98 6.26 1.52 4.49
C ARG A 98 5.54 2.78 4.95
N TYR A 99 4.66 2.62 5.92
CA TYR A 99 3.97 3.74 6.54
C TYR A 99 4.92 4.46 7.51
N LYS A 100 4.98 5.80 7.40
CA LYS A 100 5.77 6.64 8.28
C LYS A 100 4.91 7.57 9.14
N GLY A 101 3.77 8.00 8.65
CA GLY A 101 2.86 8.86 9.39
C GLY A 101 1.75 9.42 8.51
N PHE A 102 0.69 9.91 9.14
CA PHE A 102 -0.44 10.54 8.47
C PHE A 102 -0.93 11.71 9.34
N GLU A 103 -0.87 12.91 8.80
CA GLU A 103 -1.33 14.12 9.48
C GLU A 103 -2.61 14.63 8.81
N ARG A 104 -3.66 14.67 9.59
CA ARG A 104 -4.96 15.19 9.15
C ARG A 104 -4.99 16.70 9.10
#